data_3c0c11063def2759ece8022e6a2a56bb
#
_entry.id   3c0c11063def2759ece8022e6a2a56bb
#
_cell.length_a   1.000
_cell.length_b   1.000
_cell.length_c   1.000
_cell.angle_alpha   90.00
_cell.angle_beta   90.00
_cell.angle_gamma   90.00
#
_symmetry.space_group_name_H-M   'P 1'
#
loop_
_entity.id
_entity.type
_entity.pdbx_description
1 polymer ?
#
loop_
_entity_poly.entity_id
_entity_poly.type
_entity_poly.pdbx_seq_one_letter_code
_entity_poly.pdbx_strand_id
1 'polypeptide(L)'
;MPLRKRPQASNEALEKHAADVELAGKFDDLLTAARQAELELREADARHAPLVERRRLAINLDSALTAVMRAAYAAQRAEIGALGYDDRIFRRKAMARPEVHALTAEAERLLTLRESHRLNGIPPAPLEPAV
;
A
#
# COMPACT_ATOMS: atom_id res chain seq x y z
N MET A 1 16.23 28.20 -34.51
CA MET A 1 15.13 27.40 -33.96
C MET A 1 15.17 27.52 -32.45
N PRO A 2 14.09 27.97 -31.81
CA PRO A 2 14.06 27.92 -30.36
C PRO A 2 14.09 26.49 -29.90
N LEU A 3 15.03 26.18 -29.00
CA LEU A 3 15.08 24.87 -28.34
C LEU A 3 13.79 24.68 -27.55
N ARG A 4 13.07 23.60 -27.79
CA ARG A 4 11.93 23.24 -26.95
C ARG A 4 12.43 23.02 -25.53
N LYS A 5 11.87 23.77 -24.58
CA LYS A 5 12.13 23.50 -23.17
C LYS A 5 11.63 22.08 -22.84
N ARG A 6 12.47 21.29 -22.17
CA ARG A 6 12.04 20.00 -21.65
C ARG A 6 10.90 20.25 -20.67
N PRO A 7 9.84 19.40 -20.69
CA PRO A 7 8.79 19.49 -19.69
C PRO A 7 9.39 19.41 -18.29
N GLN A 8 9.02 20.34 -17.44
CA GLN A 8 9.44 20.35 -16.04
C GLN A 8 8.22 20.06 -15.16
N ALA A 9 8.45 19.29 -14.10
CA ALA A 9 7.42 19.04 -13.10
C ALA A 9 7.08 20.34 -12.36
N SER A 10 5.81 20.51 -12.03
CA SER A 10 5.35 21.62 -11.19
C SER A 10 5.90 21.50 -9.77
N ASN A 11 5.86 22.59 -9.00
CA ASN A 11 6.22 22.56 -7.58
C ASN A 11 5.34 21.56 -6.80
N GLU A 12 4.06 21.51 -7.11
CA GLU A 12 3.13 20.54 -6.51
C GLU A 12 3.56 19.10 -6.79
N ALA A 13 3.93 18.80 -8.05
CA ALA A 13 4.43 17.47 -8.42
C ALA A 13 5.73 17.12 -7.70
N LEU A 14 6.64 18.07 -7.55
CA LEU A 14 7.89 17.87 -6.81
C LEU A 14 7.64 17.57 -5.33
N GLU A 15 6.67 18.25 -4.71
CA GLU A 15 6.28 18.00 -3.32
C GLU A 15 5.67 16.61 -3.15
N LYS A 16 4.77 16.22 -4.05
CA LYS A 16 4.15 14.88 -4.04
C LYS A 16 5.21 13.80 -4.24
N HIS A 17 6.12 14.01 -5.16
CA HIS A 17 7.23 13.07 -5.39
C HIS A 17 8.10 12.90 -4.13
N ALA A 18 8.47 13.99 -3.48
CA ALA A 18 9.25 13.95 -2.25
C ALA A 18 8.52 13.17 -1.14
N ALA A 19 7.21 13.40 -0.97
CA ALA A 19 6.40 12.68 -0.01
C ALA A 19 6.34 11.18 -0.32
N ASP A 20 6.20 10.81 -1.60
CA ASP A 20 6.18 9.41 -2.03
C ASP A 20 7.54 8.73 -1.85
N VAL A 21 8.65 9.42 -2.10
CA VAL A 21 9.99 8.90 -1.83
C VAL A 21 10.16 8.58 -0.34
N GLU A 22 9.71 9.48 0.52
CA GLU A 22 9.78 9.27 1.97
C GLU A 22 8.93 8.07 2.40
N LEU A 23 7.69 7.99 1.92
CA LEU A 23 6.79 6.88 2.24
C LEU A 23 7.34 5.54 1.70
N ALA A 24 7.86 5.54 0.48
CA ALA A 24 8.48 4.36 -0.12
C ALA A 24 9.66 3.85 0.71
N GLY A 25 10.41 4.76 1.33
CA GLY A 25 11.52 4.40 2.22
C GLY A 25 11.09 3.64 3.49
N LYS A 26 9.82 3.69 3.84
CA LYS A 26 9.26 2.96 4.98
C LYS A 26 8.74 1.56 4.62
N PHE A 27 8.81 1.17 3.37
CA PHE A 27 8.20 -0.06 2.87
C PHE A 27 8.66 -1.31 3.65
N ASP A 28 9.95 -1.48 3.86
CA ASP A 28 10.48 -2.68 4.52
C ASP A 28 10.01 -2.79 5.97
N ASP A 29 9.99 -1.69 6.71
CA ASP A 29 9.48 -1.66 8.09
C ASP A 29 7.98 -1.93 8.13
N LEU A 30 7.22 -1.37 7.21
CA LEU A 30 5.78 -1.58 7.11
C LEU A 30 5.45 -3.02 6.71
N LEU A 31 6.25 -3.62 5.85
CA LEU A 31 6.09 -5.03 5.47
C LEU A 31 6.37 -5.94 6.66
N THR A 32 7.40 -5.67 7.43
CA THR A 32 7.72 -6.40 8.66
C THR A 32 6.57 -6.31 9.66
N ALA A 33 6.00 -5.11 9.84
CA ALA A 33 4.84 -4.92 10.71
C ALA A 33 3.61 -5.72 10.25
N ALA A 34 3.36 -5.78 8.93
CA ALA A 34 2.25 -6.56 8.38
C ALA A 34 2.45 -8.07 8.59
N ARG A 35 3.68 -8.57 8.41
CA ARG A 35 4.01 -9.97 8.68
C ARG A 35 3.82 -10.32 10.14
N GLN A 36 4.22 -9.44 11.05
CA GLN A 36 4.03 -9.64 12.48
C GLN A 36 2.55 -9.66 12.84
N ALA A 37 1.75 -8.74 12.30
CA ALA A 37 0.30 -8.73 12.53
C ALA A 37 -0.38 -10.00 12.01
N GLU A 38 0.05 -10.52 10.87
CA GLU A 38 -0.44 -11.79 10.34
C GLU A 38 -0.11 -12.97 11.25
N LEU A 39 1.11 -13.02 11.75
CA LEU A 39 1.55 -14.07 12.68
C LEU A 39 0.73 -14.04 13.97
N GLU A 40 0.51 -12.87 14.54
CA GLU A 40 -0.29 -12.71 15.76
C GLU A 40 -1.72 -13.20 15.57
N LEU A 41 -2.32 -12.87 14.42
CA LEU A 41 -3.68 -13.35 14.10
C LEU A 41 -3.71 -14.87 13.95
N ARG A 42 -2.76 -15.47 13.24
CA ARG A 42 -2.66 -16.92 13.08
C ARG A 42 -2.50 -17.64 14.41
N GLU A 43 -1.70 -17.09 15.30
CA GLU A 43 -1.50 -17.65 16.64
C GLU A 43 -2.80 -17.58 17.47
N ALA A 44 -3.52 -16.46 17.39
CA ALA A 44 -4.80 -16.31 18.05
C ALA A 44 -5.84 -17.29 17.51
N ASP A 45 -5.90 -17.48 16.18
CA ASP A 45 -6.79 -18.47 15.56
C ASP A 45 -6.44 -19.90 15.99
N ALA A 46 -5.16 -20.23 16.02
CA ALA A 46 -4.69 -21.58 16.39
C ALA A 46 -5.02 -21.93 17.84
N ARG A 47 -4.98 -20.98 18.75
CA ARG A 47 -5.35 -21.21 20.17
C ARG A 47 -6.82 -20.94 20.49
N HIS A 48 -7.63 -20.71 19.46
CA HIS A 48 -9.06 -20.39 19.61
C HIS A 48 -9.33 -19.23 20.59
N ALA A 49 -8.57 -18.16 20.44
CA ALA A 49 -8.75 -16.96 21.24
C ALA A 49 -10.18 -16.41 21.16
N PRO A 50 -10.64 -15.66 22.16
CA PRO A 50 -11.96 -15.04 22.12
C PRO A 50 -12.19 -14.24 20.84
N LEU A 51 -13.42 -14.24 20.34
CA LEU A 51 -13.78 -13.56 19.10
C LEU A 51 -13.38 -12.08 19.09
N VAL A 52 -13.55 -11.39 20.20
CA VAL A 52 -13.18 -9.97 20.35
C VAL A 52 -11.69 -9.77 20.11
N GLU A 53 -10.84 -10.64 20.65
CA GLU A 53 -9.40 -10.58 20.44
C GLU A 53 -9.02 -10.89 18.99
N ARG A 54 -9.59 -11.95 18.41
CA ARG A 54 -9.32 -12.30 17.00
C ARG A 54 -9.74 -11.19 16.05
N ARG A 55 -10.89 -10.57 16.30
CA ARG A 55 -11.38 -9.44 15.51
C ARG A 55 -10.42 -8.24 15.60
N ARG A 56 -9.97 -7.90 16.81
CA ARG A 56 -9.01 -6.82 17.02
C ARG A 56 -7.71 -7.05 16.23
N LEU A 57 -7.19 -8.28 16.28
CA LEU A 57 -5.97 -8.64 15.54
C LEU A 57 -6.20 -8.64 14.04
N ALA A 58 -7.37 -9.05 13.57
CA ALA A 58 -7.73 -8.99 12.15
C ALA A 58 -7.83 -7.55 11.64
N ILE A 59 -8.37 -6.64 12.44
CA ILE A 59 -8.41 -5.20 12.12
C ILE A 59 -7.00 -4.60 12.13
N ASN A 60 -6.14 -5.00 13.06
CA ASN A 60 -4.75 -4.58 13.07
C ASN A 60 -4.03 -5.02 11.80
N LEU A 61 -4.26 -6.24 11.33
CA LEU A 61 -3.69 -6.72 10.07
C LEU A 61 -4.20 -5.91 8.88
N ASP A 62 -5.48 -5.58 8.82
CA ASP A 62 -6.03 -4.72 7.77
C ASP A 62 -5.32 -3.36 7.72
N SER A 63 -5.11 -2.74 8.88
CA SER A 63 -4.38 -1.47 8.97
C SER A 63 -2.94 -1.59 8.50
N ALA A 64 -2.26 -2.67 8.88
CA ALA A 64 -0.87 -2.93 8.50
C ALA A 64 -0.75 -3.21 6.98
N LEU A 65 -1.66 -3.97 6.40
CA LEU A 65 -1.72 -4.23 4.96
C LEU A 65 -2.01 -2.94 4.19
N THR A 66 -2.88 -2.10 4.69
CA THR A 66 -3.17 -0.79 4.07
C THR A 66 -1.93 0.09 4.05
N ALA A 67 -1.19 0.15 5.16
CA ALA A 67 0.03 0.96 5.25
C ALA A 67 1.12 0.49 4.27
N VAL A 68 1.39 -0.81 4.21
CA VAL A 68 2.42 -1.34 3.30
C VAL A 68 1.99 -1.23 1.84
N MET A 69 0.72 -1.41 1.53
CA MET A 69 0.17 -1.20 0.19
C MET A 69 0.36 0.24 -0.28
N ARG A 70 0.06 1.21 0.57
CA ARG A 70 0.27 2.63 0.27
C ARG A 70 1.75 2.95 0.01
N ALA A 71 2.66 2.37 0.78
CA ALA A 71 4.09 2.52 0.56
C ALA A 71 4.54 1.89 -0.77
N ALA A 72 3.96 0.76 -1.16
CA ALA A 72 4.24 0.12 -2.44
C ALA A 72 3.79 0.98 -3.62
N TYR A 73 2.60 1.56 -3.56
CA TYR A 73 2.14 2.50 -4.60
C TYR A 73 2.96 3.78 -4.62
N ALA A 74 3.39 4.27 -3.46
CA ALA A 74 4.30 5.41 -3.39
C ALA A 74 5.64 5.12 -4.08
N ALA A 75 6.18 3.93 -3.89
CA ALA A 75 7.41 3.49 -4.56
C ALA A 75 7.23 3.45 -6.09
N GLN A 76 6.09 2.96 -6.57
CA GLN A 76 5.76 2.98 -8.00
C GLN A 76 5.73 4.41 -8.54
N ARG A 77 5.00 5.31 -7.88
CA ARG A 77 4.92 6.71 -8.32
C ARG A 77 6.26 7.43 -8.26
N ALA A 78 7.04 7.16 -7.22
CA ALA A 78 8.38 7.73 -7.08
C ALA A 78 9.31 7.26 -8.21
N GLU A 79 9.26 5.99 -8.60
CA GLU A 79 10.05 5.45 -9.70
C GLU A 79 9.65 6.04 -11.05
N ILE A 80 8.36 6.28 -11.27
CA ILE A 80 7.88 6.98 -12.47
C ILE A 80 8.51 8.37 -12.55
N GLY A 81 8.60 9.06 -11.42
CA GLY A 81 9.21 10.38 -11.31
C GLY A 81 8.20 11.51 -11.20
N ALA A 82 8.70 12.69 -10.85
CA ALA A 82 7.87 13.86 -10.55
C ALA A 82 6.96 14.27 -11.72
N LEU A 83 7.43 14.13 -12.95
CA LEU A 83 6.64 14.50 -14.13
C LEU A 83 5.36 13.66 -14.28
N GLY A 84 5.36 12.45 -13.77
CA GLY A 84 4.19 11.55 -13.81
C GLY A 84 2.97 12.08 -13.04
N TYR A 85 3.17 12.95 -12.08
CA TYR A 85 2.04 13.57 -11.33
C TYR A 85 1.31 14.63 -12.16
N ASP A 86 1.99 15.24 -13.12
CA ASP A 86 1.43 16.30 -13.97
C ASP A 86 1.00 15.79 -15.35
N ASP A 87 1.59 14.71 -15.84
CA ASP A 87 1.49 14.28 -17.23
C ASP A 87 1.04 12.82 -17.32
N ARG A 88 -0.21 12.60 -17.73
CA ARG A 88 -0.81 11.27 -17.88
C ARG A 88 -0.12 10.44 -18.96
N ILE A 89 0.31 11.06 -20.04
CA ILE A 89 0.98 10.36 -21.15
C ILE A 89 2.35 9.89 -20.70
N PHE A 90 3.10 10.75 -20.01
CA PHE A 90 4.38 10.39 -19.42
C PHE A 90 4.24 9.21 -18.47
N ARG A 91 3.27 9.28 -17.55
CA ARG A 91 3.00 8.21 -16.59
C ARG A 91 2.65 6.90 -17.29
N ARG A 92 1.79 6.94 -18.30
CA ARG A 92 1.38 5.75 -19.07
C ARG A 92 2.58 5.09 -19.73
N LYS A 93 3.45 5.88 -20.37
CA LYS A 93 4.67 5.37 -20.99
C LYS A 93 5.64 4.77 -19.97
N ALA A 94 5.77 5.41 -18.82
CA ALA A 94 6.63 4.93 -17.74
C ALA A 94 6.18 3.57 -17.20
N MET A 95 4.88 3.27 -17.21
CA MET A 95 4.34 1.99 -16.75
C MET A 95 4.89 0.79 -17.53
N ALA A 96 5.36 1.00 -18.76
CA ALA A 96 5.97 -0.05 -19.58
C ALA A 96 7.43 -0.36 -19.20
N ARG A 97 8.07 0.49 -18.41
CA ARG A 97 9.44 0.23 -17.97
C ARG A 97 9.48 -0.96 -16.99
N PRO A 98 10.47 -1.87 -17.11
CA PRO A 98 10.54 -3.06 -16.25
C PRO A 98 10.52 -2.74 -14.76
N GLU A 99 11.24 -1.69 -14.31
CA GLU A 99 11.31 -1.29 -12.91
C GLU A 99 9.95 -0.84 -12.37
N VAL A 100 9.21 -0.06 -13.16
CA VAL A 100 7.87 0.40 -12.80
C VAL A 100 6.88 -0.76 -12.82
N HIS A 101 6.99 -1.64 -13.82
CA HIS A 101 6.13 -2.82 -13.91
C HIS A 101 6.28 -3.73 -12.69
N ALA A 102 7.51 -3.98 -12.24
CA ALA A 102 7.77 -4.79 -11.05
C ALA A 102 7.16 -4.17 -9.78
N LEU A 103 7.31 -2.86 -9.61
CA LEU A 103 6.74 -2.14 -8.47
C LEU A 103 5.21 -2.12 -8.52
N THR A 104 4.63 -2.00 -9.70
CA THR A 104 3.19 -2.07 -9.92
C THR A 104 2.65 -3.45 -9.52
N ALA A 105 3.32 -4.52 -9.95
CA ALA A 105 2.92 -5.89 -9.61
C ALA A 105 2.95 -6.13 -8.10
N GLU A 106 3.97 -5.64 -7.40
CA GLU A 106 4.06 -5.75 -5.95
C GLU A 106 2.93 -4.98 -5.25
N ALA A 107 2.64 -3.76 -5.69
CA ALA A 107 1.56 -2.96 -5.13
C ALA A 107 0.19 -3.63 -5.34
N GLU A 108 -0.06 -4.15 -6.53
CA GLU A 108 -1.30 -4.86 -6.84
C GLU A 108 -1.45 -6.15 -6.03
N ARG A 109 -0.34 -6.87 -5.81
CA ARG A 109 -0.33 -8.06 -4.95
C ARG A 109 -0.76 -7.72 -3.53
N LEU A 110 -0.24 -6.63 -2.97
CA LEU A 110 -0.59 -6.17 -1.62
C LEU A 110 -2.03 -5.68 -1.55
N LEU A 111 -2.50 -4.98 -2.58
CA LEU A 111 -3.91 -4.59 -2.70
C LEU A 111 -4.82 -5.82 -2.67
N THR A 112 -4.49 -6.83 -3.44
CA THR A 112 -5.28 -8.08 -3.49
C THR A 112 -5.29 -8.79 -2.14
N LEU A 113 -4.15 -8.85 -1.45
CA LEU A 113 -4.09 -9.43 -0.09
C LEU A 113 -4.99 -8.67 0.89
N ARG A 114 -4.94 -7.34 0.86
CA ARG A 114 -5.78 -6.51 1.70
C ARG A 114 -7.27 -6.72 1.42
N GLU A 115 -7.66 -6.72 0.14
CA GLU A 115 -9.06 -6.91 -0.25
C GLU A 115 -9.56 -8.30 0.13
N SER A 116 -8.75 -9.33 -0.08
CA SER A 116 -9.08 -10.70 0.34
C SER A 116 -9.26 -10.81 1.84
N HIS A 117 -8.38 -10.17 2.60
CA HIS A 117 -8.47 -10.14 4.06
C HIS A 117 -9.75 -9.43 4.53
N ARG A 118 -10.12 -8.31 3.93
CA ARG A 118 -11.36 -7.59 4.24
C ARG A 118 -12.60 -8.41 3.97
N LEU A 119 -12.61 -9.18 2.89
CA LEU A 119 -13.75 -9.99 2.52
C LEU A 119 -13.91 -11.24 3.40
N ASN A 120 -12.80 -11.88 3.76
CA ASN A 120 -12.84 -13.23 4.32
C ASN A 120 -12.13 -13.39 5.67
N GLY A 121 -11.27 -12.44 6.05
CA GLY A 121 -10.36 -12.60 7.19
C GLY A 121 -10.78 -11.86 8.46
N ILE A 122 -11.76 -10.97 8.40
CA ILE A 122 -12.19 -10.20 9.56
C ILE A 122 -13.49 -10.77 10.11
N PRO A 123 -13.47 -11.35 11.34
CA PRO A 123 -14.69 -11.85 11.95
C PRO A 123 -15.71 -10.72 12.14
N PRO A 124 -17.02 -11.03 12.05
CA PRO A 124 -18.05 -10.02 12.32
C PRO A 124 -17.96 -9.52 13.77
N ALA A 125 -18.41 -8.29 14.00
CA ALA A 125 -18.51 -7.77 15.35
C ALA A 125 -19.43 -8.65 16.19
N PRO A 126 -19.07 -8.92 17.49
CA PRO A 126 -19.96 -9.64 18.37
C PRO A 126 -21.30 -8.92 18.46
N LEU A 127 -22.41 -9.68 18.36
CA LEU A 127 -23.73 -9.12 18.58
C LEU A 127 -23.87 -8.73 20.07
N GLU A 128 -24.31 -7.51 20.33
CA GLU A 128 -24.66 -7.13 21.67
C GLU A 128 -25.90 -7.91 22.11
N PRO A 129 -25.92 -8.46 23.34
CA PRO A 129 -27.13 -9.14 23.80
C PRO A 129 -28.27 -8.14 23.82
N ALA A 130 -29.42 -8.56 23.27
CA ALA A 130 -30.65 -7.78 23.35
C ALA A 130 -31.00 -7.56 24.81
N VAL A 131 -31.19 -6.32 25.21
CA VAL A 131 -31.57 -5.95 26.55
C VAL A 131 -33.08 -6.07 26.68
#